data_950d52d06f682494a0e41a2456119a71
#
_entry.id   950d52d06f682494a0e41a2456119a71
#
_cell.length_a   1.000
_cell.length_b   1.000
_cell.length_c   1.000
_cell.angle_alpha   90.00
_cell.angle_beta   90.00
_cell.angle_gamma   90.00
#
_symmetry.space_group_name_H-M   'P 1'
#
loop_
_entity.id
_entity.type
_entity.pdbx_description
1 polymer ?
#
loop_
_entity_poly.entity_id
_entity_poly.type
_entity_poly.pdbx_seq_one_letter_code
_entity_poly.pdbx_strand_id
1 'polypeptide(L)'
;MDQQSSSNTFESSSLQSSGTPLHDHPPSSPIRSNLPSTSSSHLSVYSWGRGEDGQLGVGDTSDQSLPILVSTFLTSPSPPQTISCGSGHTVVLSTSGHIYTWGRGDDGRLGHGDNGWKYIPRLVQTLKETVVVKVTCGSYHTAAVTQEGRLFTWGGGMYGKLGHGTEAGCSRPKVVEALDGVRVREVACGSRHTCAVVEGGEVWTWGDKENGVSGHGDTEGHQYTPRVLASLRNVVVVGVSACGFHSAVVDRDGGIWTWGEGKFGRLGHGSERNVTSPKRVEALNGERPFKVACGGFHTAAVTEDGAVYTWGGGEHGQLGHGDKVNKTVPTLITSLDYAVTQITCGWSHSVALSGCGKVFTWGNGDHGKLGHGNSSKVATPKQVEALAHLRVVKIASYNEHTAALTAGVGGSQGGEYATVSTEYASQFKGIVGEEDFSDVTFMVGGRPIHAHKAILACRCPHFRAMFTSGMRESVEREIVVPDTDHSVFLALMEFLYTDSVEGLQPDMAVDLHGVASFYGVDKLKDICAAIVKKEIDAENAAGLLQRAHDALCSELKEIAMEYVISKFDIVSKGEGVSNLSHQLLLEILSARP
;
A
#
# COMPACT_ATOMS: atom_id res chain seq x y z
N MET A 1 41.76 50.11 -32.84
CA MET A 1 41.67 49.46 -34.14
C MET A 1 40.39 48.67 -34.11
N ASP A 2 39.25 49.28 -34.38
CA ASP A 2 38.62 49.41 -35.72
C ASP A 2 38.12 48.07 -36.23
N GLN A 3 36.95 47.80 -36.65
CA GLN A 3 35.76 48.57 -37.06
C GLN A 3 34.62 47.59 -37.33
N GLN A 4 33.38 47.97 -36.95
CA GLN A 4 32.21 48.16 -37.84
C GLN A 4 31.51 46.85 -38.31
N SER A 5 30.32 46.63 -37.92
CA SER A 5 28.97 47.11 -38.30
C SER A 5 28.38 46.41 -39.52
N SER A 6 27.20 45.86 -39.39
CA SER A 6 26.09 46.23 -40.29
C SER A 6 24.76 45.60 -39.85
N SER A 7 23.83 46.47 -39.68
CA SER A 7 22.39 46.33 -39.54
C SER A 7 21.72 45.81 -40.83
N ASN A 8 20.62 45.10 -40.74
CA ASN A 8 19.53 45.15 -41.71
C ASN A 8 18.18 44.90 -41.04
N THR A 9 17.45 45.98 -40.99
CA THR A 9 16.00 46.12 -40.85
C THR A 9 15.29 45.65 -42.12
N PHE A 10 14.14 44.99 -41.99
CA PHE A 10 13.07 45.06 -43.00
C PHE A 10 11.70 45.18 -42.34
N GLU A 11 10.94 46.13 -42.83
CA GLU A 11 9.65 46.63 -42.41
C GLU A 11 8.48 45.73 -42.84
N SER A 12 7.48 45.79 -42.03
CA SER A 12 6.02 45.85 -42.20
C SER A 12 5.38 45.58 -43.57
N SER A 13 4.30 44.81 -43.56
CA SER A 13 3.09 45.16 -44.29
C SER A 13 1.84 44.62 -43.60
N SER A 14 0.97 45.55 -43.30
CA SER A 14 -0.40 45.44 -42.83
C SER A 14 -1.33 44.92 -43.93
N LEU A 15 -2.32 44.09 -43.56
CA LEU A 15 -3.59 43.99 -44.26
C LEU A 15 -4.73 43.88 -43.27
N GLN A 16 -5.56 44.93 -43.30
CA GLN A 16 -6.89 45.00 -42.68
C GLN A 16 -7.89 44.24 -43.54
N SER A 17 -8.85 43.52 -42.92
CA SER A 17 -10.19 43.34 -43.45
C SER A 17 -11.20 43.18 -42.32
N SER A 18 -11.97 44.18 -42.14
CA SER A 18 -13.44 44.37 -41.95
C SER A 18 -14.27 43.16 -41.49
N GLY A 19 -14.86 43.29 -40.38
CA GLY A 19 -16.15 43.49 -40.02
C GLY A 19 -17.19 42.52 -39.78
N THR A 20 -17.86 42.42 -38.80
CA THR A 20 -19.26 42.65 -38.42
C THR A 20 -19.56 41.98 -37.05
N PRO A 21 -20.39 42.59 -36.21
CA PRO A 21 -20.59 42.15 -34.82
C PRO A 21 -21.70 41.09 -34.74
N LEU A 22 -21.48 40.05 -33.92
CA LEU A 22 -22.49 39.09 -33.51
C LEU A 22 -22.86 39.29 -32.06
N HIS A 23 -24.14 39.29 -31.85
CA HIS A 23 -24.96 39.52 -30.65
C HIS A 23 -24.47 38.87 -29.39
N ASP A 24 -24.54 39.64 -28.30
CA ASP A 24 -24.51 39.23 -26.91
C ASP A 24 -25.70 38.32 -26.57
N HIS A 25 -25.39 37.15 -26.02
CA HIS A 25 -26.33 36.36 -25.21
C HIS A 25 -25.81 36.30 -23.77
N PRO A 26 -26.70 36.46 -22.76
CA PRO A 26 -26.29 36.45 -21.36
C PRO A 26 -25.89 35.04 -20.90
N PRO A 27 -25.00 34.91 -19.90
CA PRO A 27 -24.54 33.59 -19.41
C PRO A 27 -25.67 32.89 -18.66
N SER A 28 -25.96 31.68 -19.12
CA SER A 28 -26.84 30.72 -18.45
C SER A 28 -26.26 30.31 -17.10
N SER A 29 -27.10 30.46 -16.05
CA SER A 29 -26.85 29.98 -14.70
C SER A 29 -26.42 28.50 -14.65
N PRO A 30 -25.52 28.08 -13.74
CA PRO A 30 -25.12 26.69 -13.61
C PRO A 30 -26.26 25.84 -13.06
N ILE A 31 -26.64 24.83 -13.83
CA ILE A 31 -27.52 23.75 -13.39
C ILE A 31 -26.84 23.03 -12.22
N ARG A 32 -27.40 23.14 -11.03
CA ARG A 32 -27.04 22.27 -9.91
C ARG A 32 -27.46 20.85 -10.26
N SER A 33 -26.51 20.03 -10.70
CA SER A 33 -26.68 18.60 -10.74
C SER A 33 -26.68 18.06 -9.31
N ASN A 34 -27.83 17.58 -8.86
CA ASN A 34 -27.92 16.71 -7.69
C ASN A 34 -27.17 15.41 -8.01
N LEU A 35 -25.90 15.34 -7.61
CA LEU A 35 -25.16 14.09 -7.55
C LEU A 35 -25.67 13.30 -6.33
N PRO A 36 -26.02 12.03 -6.48
CA PRO A 36 -26.35 11.18 -5.35
C PRO A 36 -25.10 11.03 -4.46
N SER A 37 -25.30 11.11 -3.14
CA SER A 37 -24.29 10.92 -2.12
C SER A 37 -23.56 9.58 -2.32
N THR A 38 -22.29 9.64 -2.75
CA THR A 38 -21.42 8.48 -2.85
C THR A 38 -21.16 7.92 -1.46
N SER A 39 -21.49 6.65 -1.25
CA SER A 39 -21.09 5.89 -0.06
C SER A 39 -19.57 5.89 0.06
N SER A 40 -19.02 6.68 0.99
CA SER A 40 -17.59 6.72 1.28
C SER A 40 -17.16 5.35 1.83
N SER A 41 -16.25 4.66 1.15
CA SER A 41 -15.59 3.46 1.67
C SER A 41 -14.77 3.85 2.91
N HIS A 42 -15.30 3.56 4.11
CA HIS A 42 -14.63 3.85 5.37
C HIS A 42 -13.43 2.94 5.55
N LEU A 43 -12.21 3.50 5.52
CA LEU A 43 -11.01 2.79 5.93
C LEU A 43 -11.00 2.64 7.45
N SER A 44 -10.60 1.46 7.94
CA SER A 44 -10.46 1.17 9.37
C SER A 44 -8.99 1.12 9.78
N VAL A 45 -8.69 1.55 11.00
CA VAL A 45 -7.36 1.51 11.61
C VAL A 45 -7.27 0.33 12.55
N TYR A 46 -6.24 -0.49 12.37
CA TYR A 46 -5.86 -1.55 13.30
C TYR A 46 -4.47 -1.27 13.85
N SER A 47 -4.26 -1.59 15.13
CA SER A 47 -2.96 -1.45 15.81
C SER A 47 -2.68 -2.64 16.72
N TRP A 48 -1.40 -2.97 16.95
CA TRP A 48 -0.97 -4.05 17.84
C TRP A 48 0.48 -3.88 18.26
N GLY A 49 0.91 -4.62 19.25
CA GLY A 49 2.22 -4.53 19.87
C GLY A 49 2.15 -3.87 21.24
N ARG A 50 3.19 -3.13 21.60
CA ARG A 50 3.30 -2.44 22.89
C ARG A 50 2.24 -1.36 23.04
N GLY A 51 1.52 -1.39 24.17
CA GLY A 51 0.45 -0.45 24.51
C GLY A 51 0.79 0.52 25.65
N GLU A 52 1.88 0.32 26.38
CA GLU A 52 2.22 1.02 27.63
C GLU A 52 2.15 2.56 27.54
N ASP A 53 2.49 3.14 26.40
CA ASP A 53 2.42 4.58 26.15
C ASP A 53 1.04 5.04 25.60
N GLY A 54 0.06 4.12 25.45
CA GLY A 54 -1.23 4.36 24.80
C GLY A 54 -1.16 4.49 23.28
N GLN A 55 -0.03 4.14 22.66
CA GLN A 55 0.24 4.30 21.23
C GLN A 55 -0.65 3.43 20.33
N LEU A 56 -1.36 2.44 20.89
CA LEU A 56 -2.34 1.65 20.16
C LEU A 56 -3.67 2.39 19.93
N GLY A 57 -4.01 3.40 20.77
CA GLY A 57 -5.15 4.28 20.55
C GLY A 57 -6.52 3.66 20.87
N VAL A 58 -6.55 2.60 21.68
CA VAL A 58 -7.74 1.81 22.02
C VAL A 58 -8.38 2.19 23.36
N GLY A 59 -7.80 3.18 24.05
CA GLY A 59 -8.31 3.73 25.32
C GLY A 59 -7.61 3.19 26.56
N ASP A 60 -6.70 2.22 26.42
CA ASP A 60 -5.92 1.63 27.53
C ASP A 60 -4.41 1.58 27.20
N THR A 61 -3.64 0.98 28.08
CA THR A 61 -2.17 0.85 27.97
C THR A 61 -1.72 -0.62 27.89
N SER A 62 -2.63 -1.54 27.60
CA SER A 62 -2.35 -2.96 27.51
C SER A 62 -1.66 -3.30 26.18
N ASP A 63 -0.68 -4.20 26.22
CA ASP A 63 -0.08 -4.78 25.03
C ASP A 63 -1.12 -5.61 24.26
N GLN A 64 -1.09 -5.55 22.94
CA GLN A 64 -1.99 -6.31 22.08
C GLN A 64 -1.20 -7.26 21.18
N SER A 65 -1.34 -8.54 21.39
CA SER A 65 -0.65 -9.56 20.57
C SER A 65 -1.37 -9.91 19.26
N LEU A 66 -2.58 -9.40 19.07
CA LEU A 66 -3.37 -9.49 17.85
C LEU A 66 -3.76 -8.08 17.40
N PRO A 67 -3.95 -7.84 16.09
CA PRO A 67 -4.50 -6.59 15.59
C PRO A 67 -5.84 -6.23 16.22
N ILE A 68 -5.93 -5.05 16.84
CA ILE A 68 -7.15 -4.52 17.46
C ILE A 68 -7.64 -3.28 16.71
N LEU A 69 -8.95 -3.16 16.55
CA LEU A 69 -9.60 -2.05 15.86
C LEU A 69 -9.57 -0.76 16.69
N VAL A 70 -9.09 0.35 16.11
CA VAL A 70 -9.15 1.69 16.70
C VAL A 70 -10.51 2.31 16.36
N SER A 71 -11.48 2.17 17.24
CA SER A 71 -12.90 2.48 17.01
C SER A 71 -13.21 3.95 16.72
N THR A 72 -12.34 4.88 17.11
CA THR A 72 -12.53 6.33 16.91
C THR A 72 -12.81 6.71 15.46
N PHE A 73 -12.29 5.96 14.50
CA PHE A 73 -12.45 6.28 13.08
C PHE A 73 -13.70 5.67 12.43
N LEU A 74 -14.43 4.78 13.10
CA LEU A 74 -15.63 4.12 12.53
C LEU A 74 -16.76 5.10 12.22
N THR A 75 -16.87 6.18 13.01
CA THR A 75 -17.91 7.20 12.88
C THR A 75 -17.36 8.55 12.39
N SER A 76 -16.09 8.60 12.01
CA SER A 76 -15.45 9.84 11.56
C SER A 76 -16.00 10.25 10.19
N PRO A 77 -16.45 11.51 10.02
CA PRO A 77 -16.86 12.02 8.71
C PRO A 77 -15.70 12.14 7.71
N SER A 78 -14.48 12.01 8.20
CA SER A 78 -13.25 12.07 7.41
C SER A 78 -12.44 10.81 7.67
N PRO A 79 -12.53 9.80 6.80
CA PRO A 79 -11.86 8.51 6.99
C PRO A 79 -10.33 8.66 6.96
N PRO A 80 -9.59 7.73 7.62
CA PRO A 80 -8.14 7.69 7.58
C PRO A 80 -7.64 7.44 6.15
N GLN A 81 -6.56 8.14 5.75
CA GLN A 81 -5.88 8.02 4.46
C GLN A 81 -4.49 7.41 4.59
N THR A 82 -3.77 7.80 5.65
CA THR A 82 -2.41 7.28 5.90
C THR A 82 -2.15 7.22 7.40
N ILE A 83 -1.20 6.36 7.78
CA ILE A 83 -0.80 6.14 9.17
C ILE A 83 0.73 6.14 9.26
N SER A 84 1.26 6.65 10.37
CA SER A 84 2.68 6.59 10.72
C SER A 84 2.84 6.30 12.20
N CYS A 85 3.76 5.40 12.54
CA CYS A 85 4.15 5.04 13.89
C CYS A 85 5.45 5.75 14.28
N GLY A 86 5.55 6.21 15.53
CA GLY A 86 6.77 6.69 16.16
C GLY A 86 7.23 5.77 17.30
N SER A 87 8.14 6.21 18.16
CA SER A 87 8.64 5.35 19.24
C SER A 87 7.56 4.98 20.27
N GLY A 88 6.69 5.90 20.63
CA GLY A 88 5.60 5.66 21.58
C GLY A 88 4.33 6.45 21.20
N HIS A 89 4.19 6.89 19.94
CA HIS A 89 3.03 7.62 19.45
C HIS A 89 2.67 7.21 18.03
N THR A 90 1.45 7.49 17.66
CA THR A 90 0.90 7.19 16.33
C THR A 90 0.21 8.40 15.76
N VAL A 91 0.29 8.57 14.45
CA VAL A 91 -0.35 9.65 13.70
C VAL A 91 -1.17 9.06 12.56
N VAL A 92 -2.39 9.53 12.39
CA VAL A 92 -3.25 9.28 11.23
C VAL A 92 -3.54 10.60 10.53
N LEU A 93 -3.38 10.61 9.22
CA LEU A 93 -3.87 11.65 8.34
C LEU A 93 -5.17 11.16 7.70
N SER A 94 -6.21 11.98 7.73
CA SER A 94 -7.49 11.70 7.11
C SER A 94 -7.57 12.21 5.68
N THR A 95 -8.57 11.79 4.94
CA THR A 95 -8.84 12.20 3.54
C THR A 95 -9.13 13.69 3.39
N SER A 96 -9.59 14.36 4.45
CA SER A 96 -9.77 15.82 4.47
C SER A 96 -8.50 16.60 4.83
N GLY A 97 -7.36 15.93 5.01
CA GLY A 97 -6.10 16.58 5.41
C GLY A 97 -5.97 16.85 6.92
N HIS A 98 -6.86 16.32 7.75
CA HIS A 98 -6.78 16.45 9.20
C HIS A 98 -5.82 15.44 9.82
N ILE A 99 -5.07 15.86 10.84
CA ILE A 99 -4.11 15.04 11.58
C ILE A 99 -4.71 14.64 12.92
N TYR A 100 -4.66 13.34 13.24
CA TYR A 100 -4.99 12.79 14.55
C TYR A 100 -3.74 12.16 15.15
N THR A 101 -3.46 12.45 16.43
CA THR A 101 -2.29 11.92 17.15
C THR A 101 -2.70 11.33 18.48
N TRP A 102 -1.98 10.29 18.93
CA TRP A 102 -2.16 9.65 20.23
C TRP A 102 -0.92 8.90 20.68
N GLY A 103 -0.92 8.44 21.93
CA GLY A 103 0.19 7.78 22.57
C GLY A 103 0.92 8.73 23.52
N ARG A 104 2.22 8.56 23.62
CA ARG A 104 3.14 9.30 24.48
C ARG A 104 3.20 10.77 24.10
N GLY A 105 2.94 11.65 25.07
CA GLY A 105 2.86 13.09 24.86
C GLY A 105 4.11 13.88 25.25
N ASP A 106 5.10 13.22 25.86
CA ASP A 106 6.34 13.89 26.32
C ASP A 106 6.98 14.69 25.19
N ASP A 107 7.67 15.76 25.53
CA ASP A 107 8.26 16.71 24.60
C ASP A 107 7.26 17.40 23.65
N GLY A 108 5.96 17.22 23.83
CA GLY A 108 4.92 17.77 22.98
C GLY A 108 4.76 17.10 21.62
N ARG A 109 5.26 15.88 21.42
CA ARG A 109 5.29 15.16 20.12
C ARG A 109 3.90 14.91 19.52
N LEU A 110 2.83 15.02 20.30
CA LEU A 110 1.45 14.90 19.83
C LEU A 110 0.90 16.19 19.19
N GLY A 111 1.50 17.36 19.45
CA GLY A 111 1.12 18.61 18.80
C GLY A 111 -0.11 19.32 19.41
N HIS A 112 -0.57 18.92 20.61
CA HIS A 112 -1.78 19.48 21.25
C HIS A 112 -1.53 20.74 22.09
N GLY A 113 -0.27 21.16 22.23
CA GLY A 113 0.15 22.30 23.05
C GLY A 113 0.43 21.95 24.51
N ASP A 114 0.42 20.66 24.84
CA ASP A 114 0.75 20.09 26.14
C ASP A 114 1.66 18.86 25.98
N ASN A 115 2.13 18.30 27.11
CA ASN A 115 2.91 17.06 27.17
C ASN A 115 2.09 15.87 27.67
N GLY A 116 0.77 16.00 27.72
CA GLY A 116 -0.13 14.96 28.21
C GLY A 116 -0.29 13.82 27.21
N TRP A 117 -0.23 12.58 27.71
CA TRP A 117 -0.46 11.39 26.92
C TRP A 117 -1.93 11.29 26.49
N LYS A 118 -2.18 10.69 25.32
CA LYS A 118 -3.53 10.50 24.77
C LYS A 118 -3.71 9.04 24.40
N TYR A 119 -4.64 8.37 25.05
CA TYR A 119 -4.87 6.93 24.87
C TYR A 119 -5.84 6.61 23.71
N ILE A 120 -6.43 7.65 23.13
CA ILE A 120 -7.29 7.58 21.93
C ILE A 120 -6.89 8.67 20.93
N PRO A 121 -7.17 8.48 19.63
CA PRO A 121 -6.92 9.48 18.60
C PRO A 121 -7.53 10.83 18.92
N ARG A 122 -6.73 11.93 18.83
CA ARG A 122 -7.16 13.30 19.05
C ARG A 122 -6.72 14.19 17.90
N LEU A 123 -7.63 15.04 17.42
CA LEU A 123 -7.39 16.00 16.34
C LEU A 123 -6.35 17.06 16.76
N VAL A 124 -5.35 17.31 15.92
CA VAL A 124 -4.36 18.40 16.08
C VAL A 124 -4.99 19.72 15.64
N GLN A 125 -5.56 20.47 16.59
CA GLN A 125 -6.36 21.67 16.32
C GLN A 125 -5.59 22.77 15.58
N THR A 126 -4.29 22.90 15.81
CA THR A 126 -3.45 23.95 15.19
C THR A 126 -3.41 23.85 13.65
N LEU A 127 -3.57 22.64 13.10
CA LEU A 127 -3.55 22.39 11.65
C LEU A 127 -4.93 22.05 11.07
N LYS A 128 -6.03 22.29 11.82
CA LYS A 128 -7.39 21.94 11.38
C LYS A 128 -7.80 22.62 10.06
N GLU A 129 -7.39 23.86 9.86
CA GLU A 129 -7.71 24.64 8.64
C GLU A 129 -6.63 24.50 7.54
N THR A 130 -5.64 23.62 7.76
CA THR A 130 -4.53 23.39 6.83
C THR A 130 -4.66 22.02 6.21
N VAL A 131 -4.67 21.94 4.87
CA VAL A 131 -4.71 20.66 4.17
C VAL A 131 -3.34 20.03 4.20
N VAL A 132 -3.17 19.02 5.05
CA VAL A 132 -1.96 18.21 5.13
C VAL A 132 -2.06 17.04 4.16
N VAL A 133 -0.95 16.72 3.48
CA VAL A 133 -0.87 15.63 2.49
C VAL A 133 0.11 14.53 2.91
N LYS A 134 0.99 14.81 3.86
CA LYS A 134 1.99 13.84 4.34
C LYS A 134 2.24 14.01 5.83
N VAL A 135 2.41 12.88 6.54
CA VAL A 135 2.80 12.85 7.96
C VAL A 135 3.82 11.76 8.20
N THR A 136 4.75 12.00 9.12
CA THR A 136 5.72 10.99 9.59
C THR A 136 6.07 11.21 11.05
N CYS A 137 6.38 10.13 11.74
CA CYS A 137 6.82 10.12 13.12
C CYS A 137 8.27 9.64 13.23
N GLY A 138 9.03 10.26 14.11
CA GLY A 138 10.30 9.76 14.60
C GLY A 138 10.20 9.21 16.02
N SER A 139 11.33 9.08 16.71
CA SER A 139 11.29 8.67 18.12
C SER A 139 10.64 9.71 19.02
N TYR A 140 10.93 10.99 18.80
CA TYR A 140 10.59 12.07 19.73
C TYR A 140 9.90 13.27 19.07
N HIS A 141 9.65 13.22 17.78
CA HIS A 141 9.09 14.33 17.01
C HIS A 141 8.18 13.83 15.90
N THR A 142 7.40 14.74 15.37
CA THR A 142 6.46 14.51 14.28
C THR A 142 6.67 15.58 13.22
N ALA A 143 6.47 15.23 11.95
CA ALA A 143 6.52 16.14 10.83
C ALA A 143 5.29 15.99 9.93
N ALA A 144 4.86 17.11 9.32
CA ALA A 144 3.75 17.16 8.39
C ALA A 144 4.06 18.09 7.22
N VAL A 145 3.67 17.68 6.01
CA VAL A 145 3.79 18.49 4.79
C VAL A 145 2.39 18.87 4.32
N THR A 146 2.20 20.15 4.01
CA THR A 146 0.92 20.66 3.48
C THR A 146 0.83 20.50 1.97
N GLN A 147 -0.34 20.72 1.41
CA GLN A 147 -0.59 20.69 -0.04
C GLN A 147 0.27 21.71 -0.80
N GLU A 148 0.61 22.83 -0.17
CA GLU A 148 1.51 23.87 -0.72
C GLU A 148 2.98 23.48 -0.62
N GLY A 149 3.31 22.34 0.03
CA GLY A 149 4.67 21.88 0.25
C GLY A 149 5.36 22.50 1.46
N ARG A 150 4.65 23.19 2.35
CA ARG A 150 5.22 23.72 3.60
C ARG A 150 5.43 22.59 4.60
N LEU A 151 6.59 22.58 5.24
CA LEU A 151 6.94 21.61 6.28
C LEU A 151 6.68 22.17 7.67
N PHE A 152 5.97 21.41 8.49
CA PHE A 152 5.78 21.64 9.92
C PHE A 152 6.45 20.53 10.72
N THR A 153 7.12 20.89 11.82
CA THR A 153 7.69 19.93 12.77
C THR A 153 7.34 20.32 14.21
N TRP A 154 7.22 19.32 15.08
CA TRP A 154 6.96 19.52 16.51
C TRP A 154 7.41 18.31 17.33
N GLY A 155 7.48 18.48 18.64
CA GLY A 155 7.98 17.50 19.59
C GLY A 155 9.31 17.92 20.21
N GLY A 156 10.15 16.94 20.57
CA GLY A 156 11.46 17.16 21.16
C GLY A 156 12.44 17.79 20.17
N GLY A 157 13.09 18.89 20.58
CA GLY A 157 14.00 19.66 19.74
C GLY A 157 15.49 19.35 19.91
N MET A 158 15.89 18.49 20.86
CA MET A 158 17.30 18.13 21.10
C MET A 158 18.00 17.75 19.80
N TYR A 159 19.26 18.11 19.69
CA TYR A 159 20.10 17.94 18.49
C TYR A 159 19.66 18.81 17.28
N GLY A 160 18.70 19.72 17.45
CA GLY A 160 18.19 20.55 16.36
C GLY A 160 17.28 19.84 15.36
N LYS A 161 16.79 18.60 15.65
CA LYS A 161 16.02 17.76 14.72
C LYS A 161 14.69 18.34 14.24
N LEU A 162 14.18 19.41 14.88
CA LEU A 162 13.01 20.15 14.41
C LEU A 162 13.31 21.15 13.29
N GLY A 163 14.58 21.57 13.12
CA GLY A 163 14.99 22.49 12.06
C GLY A 163 14.68 23.97 12.32
N HIS A 164 14.38 24.36 13.56
CA HIS A 164 13.99 25.72 13.95
C HIS A 164 15.16 26.61 14.39
N GLY A 165 16.41 26.19 14.16
CA GLY A 165 17.61 26.94 14.54
C GLY A 165 18.04 26.76 15.99
N THR A 166 17.34 25.96 16.79
CA THR A 166 17.61 25.72 18.21
C THR A 166 17.35 24.27 18.62
N GLU A 167 17.68 23.91 19.86
CA GLU A 167 17.29 22.62 20.47
C GLU A 167 15.98 22.68 21.26
N ALA A 168 15.28 23.80 21.23
CA ALA A 168 14.02 23.93 21.94
C ALA A 168 12.95 22.99 21.33
N GLY A 169 12.24 22.27 22.19
CA GLY A 169 11.08 21.48 21.82
C GLY A 169 9.88 22.38 21.48
N CYS A 170 8.94 21.85 20.74
CA CYS A 170 7.72 22.54 20.36
C CYS A 170 6.51 21.64 20.54
N SER A 171 5.60 22.00 21.46
CA SER A 171 4.38 21.22 21.74
C SER A 171 3.23 21.46 20.76
N ARG A 172 3.40 22.37 19.80
CA ARG A 172 2.46 22.63 18.68
C ARG A 172 3.19 22.56 17.36
N PRO A 173 2.51 22.15 16.27
CA PRO A 173 3.09 22.25 14.92
C PRO A 173 3.63 23.66 14.65
N LYS A 174 4.91 23.73 14.25
CA LYS A 174 5.58 24.97 13.86
C LYS A 174 6.21 24.80 12.49
N VAL A 175 6.05 25.80 11.62
CA VAL A 175 6.63 25.80 10.28
C VAL A 175 8.16 25.85 10.35
N VAL A 176 8.83 25.10 9.46
CA VAL A 176 10.29 25.15 9.30
C VAL A 176 10.63 26.31 8.36
N GLU A 177 10.83 27.49 8.94
CA GLU A 177 11.02 28.77 8.20
C GLU A 177 12.23 28.73 7.25
N ALA A 178 13.27 27.95 7.58
CA ALA A 178 14.44 27.76 6.71
C ALA A 178 14.13 27.07 5.37
N LEU A 179 12.92 26.49 5.21
CA LEU A 179 12.41 25.91 3.97
C LEU A 179 11.28 26.76 3.37
N ASP A 180 11.12 28.01 3.79
CA ASP A 180 10.12 28.88 3.18
C ASP A 180 10.43 29.12 1.69
N GLY A 181 9.40 29.02 0.85
CA GLY A 181 9.56 29.04 -0.61
C GLY A 181 10.08 27.75 -1.24
N VAL A 182 10.45 26.73 -0.44
CA VAL A 182 10.89 25.41 -0.90
C VAL A 182 9.73 24.42 -0.75
N ARG A 183 9.28 23.81 -1.84
CA ARG A 183 8.20 22.80 -1.80
C ARG A 183 8.73 21.44 -1.38
N VAL A 184 8.46 21.06 -0.15
CA VAL A 184 8.76 19.72 0.37
C VAL A 184 7.74 18.73 -0.20
N ARG A 185 8.23 17.57 -0.68
CA ARG A 185 7.42 16.47 -1.21
C ARG A 185 7.38 15.27 -0.28
N GLU A 186 8.53 14.90 0.29
CA GLU A 186 8.68 13.76 1.21
C GLU A 186 9.43 14.20 2.46
N VAL A 187 9.12 13.55 3.59
CA VAL A 187 9.84 13.76 4.85
C VAL A 187 9.93 12.46 5.62
N ALA A 188 11.07 12.21 6.26
CA ALA A 188 11.31 11.08 7.15
C ALA A 188 11.96 11.56 8.44
N CYS A 189 11.48 11.03 9.56
CA CYS A 189 11.97 11.34 10.90
C CYS A 189 12.69 10.14 11.50
N GLY A 190 13.98 10.30 11.81
CA GLY A 190 14.77 9.33 12.57
C GLY A 190 14.62 9.52 14.09
N SER A 191 15.57 9.00 14.86
CA SER A 191 15.58 9.23 16.32
C SER A 191 16.03 10.63 16.67
N ARG A 192 17.07 11.15 16.00
CA ARG A 192 17.72 12.42 16.33
C ARG A 192 17.91 13.35 15.14
N HIS A 193 17.37 12.99 13.98
CA HIS A 193 17.52 13.75 12.73
C HIS A 193 16.25 13.70 11.90
N THR A 194 16.19 14.55 10.89
CA THR A 194 15.11 14.64 9.93
C THR A 194 15.70 14.78 8.52
N CYS A 195 15.09 14.12 7.56
CA CYS A 195 15.41 14.20 6.14
C CYS A 195 14.18 14.65 5.37
N ALA A 196 14.34 15.54 4.41
CA ALA A 196 13.28 15.98 3.51
C ALA A 196 13.73 15.89 2.05
N VAL A 197 12.80 15.54 1.17
CA VAL A 197 12.99 15.60 -0.28
C VAL A 197 12.07 16.68 -0.82
N VAL A 198 12.63 17.61 -1.58
CA VAL A 198 11.88 18.72 -2.15
C VAL A 198 11.46 18.42 -3.59
N GLU A 199 10.58 19.25 -4.15
CA GLU A 199 10.23 19.19 -5.55
C GLU A 199 11.50 19.36 -6.41
N GLY A 200 11.72 18.44 -7.36
CA GLY A 200 13.00 18.35 -8.08
C GLY A 200 13.93 17.24 -7.58
N GLY A 201 13.71 16.70 -6.37
CA GLY A 201 14.42 15.53 -5.85
C GLY A 201 15.69 15.83 -5.05
N GLU A 202 15.96 17.10 -4.70
CA GLU A 202 17.03 17.44 -3.77
C GLU A 202 16.70 16.95 -2.36
N VAL A 203 17.74 16.51 -1.63
CA VAL A 203 17.63 16.03 -0.24
C VAL A 203 18.19 17.06 0.72
N TRP A 204 17.44 17.36 1.76
CA TRP A 204 17.81 18.22 2.86
C TRP A 204 17.79 17.44 4.16
N THR A 205 18.83 17.63 5.02
CA THR A 205 18.93 16.93 6.30
C THR A 205 19.34 17.90 7.41
N TRP A 206 18.90 17.58 8.64
CA TRP A 206 19.25 18.32 9.85
C TRP A 206 19.08 17.45 11.09
N GLY A 207 19.62 17.91 12.22
CA GLY A 207 19.61 17.20 13.49
C GLY A 207 21.01 16.82 13.93
N ASP A 208 21.12 15.66 14.56
CA ASP A 208 22.38 15.10 15.04
C ASP A 208 23.33 14.79 13.87
N LYS A 209 24.62 14.95 14.14
CA LYS A 209 25.70 14.57 13.21
C LYS A 209 26.50 13.35 13.69
N GLU A 210 26.23 12.88 14.89
CA GLU A 210 26.90 11.69 15.44
C GLU A 210 26.76 10.51 14.46
N ASN A 211 27.84 9.75 14.30
CA ASN A 211 27.92 8.63 13.33
C ASN A 211 27.68 9.01 11.86
N GLY A 212 27.69 10.31 11.53
CA GLY A 212 27.45 10.80 10.17
C GLY A 212 25.99 10.74 9.72
N VAL A 213 25.02 10.65 10.65
CA VAL A 213 23.59 10.47 10.32
C VAL A 213 23.00 11.64 9.53
N SER A 214 23.58 12.84 9.62
CA SER A 214 23.22 14.00 8.81
C SER A 214 23.65 13.89 7.33
N GLY A 215 24.68 13.08 7.02
CA GLY A 215 25.14 12.84 5.65
C GLY A 215 26.05 13.92 5.05
N HIS A 216 26.50 14.92 5.83
CA HIS A 216 27.28 16.06 5.34
C HIS A 216 28.82 15.84 5.38
N GLY A 217 29.27 14.65 5.77
CA GLY A 217 30.71 14.33 5.89
C GLY A 217 31.31 14.67 7.23
N ASP A 218 30.66 15.51 8.03
CA ASP A 218 31.05 15.87 9.38
C ASP A 218 30.30 15.06 10.46
N THR A 219 30.92 14.91 11.63
CA THR A 219 30.38 14.13 12.75
C THR A 219 30.31 14.92 14.05
N GLU A 220 30.77 16.18 14.04
CA GLU A 220 30.82 17.02 15.24
C GLU A 220 29.66 18.04 15.26
N GLY A 221 29.13 18.26 16.45
CA GLY A 221 28.04 19.20 16.70
C GLY A 221 26.71 18.74 16.14
N HIS A 222 25.81 19.70 15.92
CA HIS A 222 24.46 19.46 15.43
C HIS A 222 24.10 20.41 14.28
N GLN A 223 23.22 20.00 13.41
CA GLN A 223 22.66 20.81 12.30
C GLN A 223 21.27 21.32 12.71
N TYR A 224 21.19 22.56 13.17
CA TYR A 224 19.95 23.13 13.72
C TYR A 224 18.92 23.57 12.69
N THR A 225 19.33 23.72 11.44
CA THR A 225 18.47 24.12 10.31
C THR A 225 18.67 23.17 9.15
N PRO A 226 17.66 22.98 8.30
CA PRO A 226 17.80 22.21 7.06
C PRO A 226 19.01 22.63 6.22
N ARG A 227 19.77 21.65 5.74
CA ARG A 227 20.93 21.84 4.86
C ARG A 227 20.85 20.85 3.70
N VAL A 228 21.10 21.33 2.48
CA VAL A 228 21.15 20.51 1.26
C VAL A 228 22.28 19.49 1.32
N LEU A 229 22.02 18.24 0.97
CA LEU A 229 23.03 17.20 0.77
C LEU A 229 23.75 17.38 -0.57
N ALA A 230 24.88 18.05 -0.55
CA ALA A 230 25.68 18.35 -1.75
C ALA A 230 26.12 17.09 -2.52
N SER A 231 26.32 15.97 -1.82
CA SER A 231 26.71 14.66 -2.39
C SER A 231 25.62 14.03 -3.29
N LEU A 232 24.35 14.43 -3.12
CA LEU A 232 23.23 13.96 -3.93
C LEU A 232 22.70 15.02 -4.91
N ARG A 233 23.39 16.13 -5.12
CA ARG A 233 22.90 17.25 -5.97
C ARG A 233 22.54 16.86 -7.40
N ASN A 234 23.21 15.85 -7.95
CA ASN A 234 22.95 15.33 -9.32
C ASN A 234 22.09 14.06 -9.33
N VAL A 235 21.49 13.69 -8.19
CA VAL A 235 20.66 12.51 -8.03
C VAL A 235 19.23 12.95 -7.76
N VAL A 236 18.29 12.54 -8.60
CA VAL A 236 16.87 12.85 -8.40
C VAL A 236 16.26 11.82 -7.45
N VAL A 237 16.17 12.17 -6.17
CA VAL A 237 15.60 11.31 -5.14
C VAL A 237 14.08 11.33 -5.21
N VAL A 238 13.45 10.14 -5.13
CA VAL A 238 11.99 9.96 -5.17
C VAL A 238 11.41 9.42 -3.87
N GLY A 239 12.23 8.88 -2.97
CA GLY A 239 11.79 8.39 -1.67
C GLY A 239 12.89 8.48 -0.62
N VAL A 240 12.49 8.66 0.64
CA VAL A 240 13.39 8.76 1.80
C VAL A 240 12.86 7.95 2.97
N SER A 241 13.76 7.34 3.71
CA SER A 241 13.48 6.65 4.97
C SER A 241 14.57 6.98 5.99
N ALA A 242 14.15 7.16 7.23
CA ALA A 242 15.06 7.39 8.37
C ALA A 242 14.50 6.69 9.60
N CYS A 243 15.37 6.00 10.33
CA CYS A 243 15.03 5.39 11.62
C CYS A 243 16.31 5.19 12.42
N GLY A 244 16.21 5.13 13.74
CA GLY A 244 17.40 4.95 14.58
C GLY A 244 18.49 5.98 14.24
N PHE A 245 19.62 5.49 13.73
CA PHE A 245 20.84 6.26 13.48
C PHE A 245 21.34 6.14 12.04
N HIS A 246 20.49 5.81 11.08
CA HIS A 246 20.83 5.78 9.66
C HIS A 246 19.69 6.28 8.79
N SER A 247 20.03 6.63 7.58
CA SER A 247 19.11 7.13 6.56
C SER A 247 19.34 6.41 5.25
N ALA A 248 18.28 6.31 4.47
CA ALA A 248 18.31 5.75 3.13
C ALA A 248 17.42 6.57 2.19
N VAL A 249 17.82 6.65 0.92
CA VAL A 249 16.99 7.21 -0.14
C VAL A 249 16.97 6.26 -1.33
N VAL A 250 15.90 6.35 -2.11
CA VAL A 250 15.80 5.73 -3.43
C VAL A 250 15.75 6.83 -4.47
N ASP A 251 16.59 6.72 -5.51
CA ASP A 251 16.59 7.63 -6.64
C ASP A 251 15.62 7.17 -7.74
N ARG A 252 15.42 8.04 -8.73
CA ARG A 252 14.52 7.78 -9.87
C ARG A 252 14.90 6.53 -10.68
N ASP A 253 16.20 6.21 -10.72
CA ASP A 253 16.73 5.09 -11.50
C ASP A 253 16.76 3.78 -10.70
N GLY A 254 16.17 3.77 -9.49
CA GLY A 254 16.13 2.64 -8.59
C GLY A 254 17.44 2.43 -7.80
N GLY A 255 18.34 3.41 -7.75
CA GLY A 255 19.52 3.35 -6.90
C GLY A 255 19.16 3.58 -5.43
N ILE A 256 19.66 2.72 -4.54
CA ILE A 256 19.57 2.93 -3.09
C ILE A 256 20.86 3.56 -2.60
N TRP A 257 20.73 4.60 -1.77
CA TRP A 257 21.84 5.29 -1.11
C TRP A 257 21.62 5.25 0.40
N THR A 258 22.65 4.90 1.15
CA THR A 258 22.59 4.82 2.62
C THR A 258 23.75 5.55 3.28
N TRP A 259 23.51 6.07 4.49
CA TRP A 259 24.52 6.75 5.31
C TRP A 259 24.13 6.73 6.79
N GLY A 260 25.09 7.08 7.68
CA GLY A 260 24.94 7.07 9.12
C GLY A 260 25.69 5.93 9.78
N GLU A 261 25.13 5.38 10.85
CA GLU A 261 25.71 4.28 11.63
C GLU A 261 25.69 2.97 10.86
N GLY A 262 26.89 2.37 10.67
CA GLY A 262 27.08 1.12 9.93
C GLY A 262 27.05 -0.17 10.73
N LYS A 263 26.88 -0.07 12.05
CA LYS A 263 26.89 -1.23 12.96
C LYS A 263 25.92 -2.32 12.50
N PHE A 264 26.32 -3.59 12.61
CA PHE A 264 25.63 -4.78 12.10
C PHE A 264 25.52 -4.85 10.58
N GLY A 265 26.14 -3.96 9.82
CA GLY A 265 26.06 -3.91 8.37
C GLY A 265 24.78 -3.26 7.81
N ARG A 266 24.02 -2.49 8.62
CA ARG A 266 22.72 -1.89 8.24
C ARG A 266 22.76 -0.97 7.03
N LEU A 267 23.95 -0.51 6.61
CA LEU A 267 24.13 0.32 5.43
C LEU A 267 24.26 -0.47 4.12
N GLY A 268 24.56 -1.78 4.18
CA GLY A 268 24.57 -2.64 3.01
C GLY A 268 25.84 -2.60 2.14
N HIS A 269 26.96 -2.06 2.68
CA HIS A 269 28.20 -1.85 1.93
C HIS A 269 29.27 -2.95 2.14
N GLY A 270 28.90 -4.12 2.68
CA GLY A 270 29.83 -5.22 2.97
C GLY A 270 30.66 -5.00 4.23
N SER A 271 30.37 -3.97 5.05
CA SER A 271 31.10 -3.66 6.28
C SER A 271 30.17 -3.08 7.34
N GLU A 272 30.67 -2.99 8.58
CA GLU A 272 29.97 -2.35 9.71
C GLU A 272 30.46 -0.92 9.99
N ARG A 273 31.21 -0.33 9.07
CA ARG A 273 31.75 1.03 9.22
C ARG A 273 30.66 2.07 9.01
N ASN A 274 30.72 3.15 9.81
CA ASN A 274 29.89 4.33 9.60
C ASN A 274 30.22 5.00 8.26
N VAL A 275 29.20 5.56 7.63
CA VAL A 275 29.33 6.29 6.36
C VAL A 275 28.77 7.70 6.56
N THR A 276 29.62 8.70 6.50
CA THR A 276 29.29 10.10 6.85
C THR A 276 28.68 10.90 5.71
N SER A 277 28.65 10.33 4.50
CA SER A 277 28.01 10.92 3.31
C SER A 277 27.26 9.84 2.54
N PRO A 278 26.14 10.16 1.88
CA PRO A 278 25.40 9.18 1.07
C PRO A 278 26.30 8.35 0.16
N LYS A 279 26.21 7.04 0.27
CA LYS A 279 26.93 6.07 -0.56
C LYS A 279 25.93 5.11 -1.21
N ARG A 280 26.11 4.84 -2.49
CA ARG A 280 25.27 3.90 -3.25
C ARG A 280 25.48 2.46 -2.81
N VAL A 281 24.39 1.71 -2.69
CA VAL A 281 24.39 0.28 -2.35
C VAL A 281 24.54 -0.52 -3.64
N GLU A 282 25.79 -0.83 -4.02
CA GLU A 282 26.15 -1.44 -5.30
C GLU A 282 25.54 -2.84 -5.49
N ALA A 283 25.30 -3.58 -4.40
CA ALA A 283 24.73 -4.93 -4.46
C ALA A 283 23.28 -4.99 -4.96
N LEU A 284 22.60 -3.84 -5.11
CA LEU A 284 21.26 -3.73 -5.68
C LEU A 284 21.25 -3.16 -7.11
N ASN A 285 22.41 -3.03 -7.74
CA ASN A 285 22.48 -2.57 -9.12
C ASN A 285 21.79 -3.57 -10.06
N GLY A 286 20.81 -3.07 -10.84
CA GLY A 286 20.00 -3.89 -11.74
C GLY A 286 18.70 -4.44 -11.17
N GLU A 287 18.54 -4.42 -9.84
CA GLU A 287 17.35 -4.96 -9.15
C GLU A 287 16.15 -4.00 -9.12
N ARG A 288 16.32 -2.74 -9.51
CA ARG A 288 15.27 -1.69 -9.56
C ARG A 288 14.41 -1.57 -8.29
N PRO A 289 15.01 -1.33 -7.13
CA PRO A 289 14.21 -1.04 -5.95
C PRO A 289 13.46 0.30 -6.12
N PHE A 290 12.18 0.32 -5.75
CA PHE A 290 11.36 1.53 -5.76
C PHE A 290 11.01 2.01 -4.35
N LYS A 291 11.32 1.19 -3.33
CA LYS A 291 11.05 1.51 -1.92
C LYS A 291 12.16 1.03 -1.01
N VAL A 292 12.47 1.86 0.00
CA VAL A 292 13.42 1.53 1.08
C VAL A 292 12.79 1.85 2.42
N ALA A 293 13.07 1.03 3.44
CA ALA A 293 12.66 1.23 4.82
C ALA A 293 13.85 1.00 5.76
N CYS A 294 14.12 1.98 6.61
CA CYS A 294 15.09 1.88 7.70
C CYS A 294 14.40 1.39 8.98
N GLY A 295 14.95 0.38 9.62
CA GLY A 295 14.60 -0.04 10.98
C GLY A 295 15.61 0.48 12.01
N GLY A 296 15.50 0.02 13.28
CA GLY A 296 16.50 0.37 14.29
C GLY A 296 17.88 -0.19 13.97
N PHE A 297 17.95 -1.43 13.50
CA PHE A 297 19.21 -2.15 13.29
C PHE A 297 19.36 -2.75 11.89
N HIS A 298 18.37 -2.62 11.01
CA HIS A 298 18.34 -3.24 9.70
C HIS A 298 17.70 -2.31 8.66
N THR A 299 17.83 -2.69 7.42
CA THR A 299 17.23 -1.98 6.28
C THR A 299 16.57 -3.00 5.37
N ALA A 300 15.48 -2.60 4.73
CA ALA A 300 14.76 -3.40 3.74
C ALA A 300 14.50 -2.58 2.48
N ALA A 301 14.49 -3.24 1.32
CA ALA A 301 14.12 -2.65 0.05
C ALA A 301 13.13 -3.56 -0.70
N VAL A 302 12.25 -2.95 -1.49
CA VAL A 302 11.31 -3.65 -2.37
C VAL A 302 11.58 -3.22 -3.80
N THR A 303 11.71 -4.18 -4.70
CA THR A 303 11.93 -3.99 -6.13
C THR A 303 10.61 -3.89 -6.91
N GLU A 304 10.66 -3.40 -8.14
CA GLU A 304 9.46 -3.21 -9.00
C GLU A 304 8.68 -4.51 -9.24
N ASP A 305 9.34 -5.65 -9.26
CA ASP A 305 8.72 -6.98 -9.35
C ASP A 305 8.17 -7.50 -8.02
N GLY A 306 8.36 -6.74 -6.92
CA GLY A 306 7.87 -7.05 -5.58
C GLY A 306 8.78 -7.97 -4.76
N ALA A 307 10.03 -8.20 -5.18
CA ALA A 307 11.01 -8.91 -4.38
C ALA A 307 11.48 -8.06 -3.19
N VAL A 308 11.81 -8.72 -2.08
CA VAL A 308 12.23 -8.05 -0.84
C VAL A 308 13.67 -8.40 -0.51
N TYR A 309 14.51 -7.39 -0.39
CA TYR A 309 15.88 -7.50 0.08
C TYR A 309 16.00 -6.93 1.48
N THR A 310 16.73 -7.62 2.37
CA THR A 310 17.00 -7.17 3.75
C THR A 310 18.46 -7.31 4.09
N TRP A 311 18.96 -6.41 4.96
CA TRP A 311 20.32 -6.44 5.45
C TRP A 311 20.44 -5.70 6.79
N GLY A 312 21.55 -5.89 7.47
CA GLY A 312 21.81 -5.34 8.81
C GLY A 312 21.78 -6.40 9.89
N GLY A 313 21.31 -6.02 11.07
CA GLY A 313 21.21 -6.89 12.24
C GLY A 313 20.13 -7.97 12.07
N GLY A 314 20.51 -9.23 12.31
CA GLY A 314 19.66 -10.41 12.18
C GLY A 314 19.35 -11.12 13.49
N GLU A 315 19.86 -10.66 14.64
CA GLU A 315 19.82 -11.35 15.94
C GLU A 315 18.42 -11.79 16.40
N HIS A 316 17.38 -11.07 15.99
CA HIS A 316 15.99 -11.40 16.30
C HIS A 316 15.25 -12.09 15.15
N GLY A 317 15.93 -12.37 14.04
CA GLY A 317 15.32 -12.91 12.81
C GLY A 317 14.62 -11.84 11.94
N GLN A 318 14.83 -10.54 12.23
CA GLN A 318 14.18 -9.41 11.53
C GLN A 318 14.56 -9.30 10.05
N LEU A 319 15.57 -10.03 9.59
CA LEU A 319 15.94 -10.10 8.18
C LEU A 319 15.08 -11.08 7.38
N GLY A 320 14.42 -12.07 8.03
CA GLY A 320 13.47 -12.96 7.37
C GLY A 320 14.06 -14.16 6.61
N HIS A 321 15.34 -14.48 6.80
CA HIS A 321 16.04 -15.56 6.09
C HIS A 321 15.98 -16.92 6.78
N GLY A 322 15.25 -17.05 7.90
CA GLY A 322 15.20 -18.27 8.70
C GLY A 322 16.38 -18.43 9.67
N ASP A 323 17.35 -17.53 9.63
CA ASP A 323 18.50 -17.49 10.53
C ASP A 323 18.50 -16.22 11.42
N LYS A 324 19.53 -16.09 12.28
CA LYS A 324 19.75 -14.92 13.15
C LYS A 324 21.08 -14.25 12.85
N VAL A 325 21.58 -14.41 11.63
CA VAL A 325 22.90 -13.91 11.20
C VAL A 325 22.76 -12.51 10.61
N ASN A 326 23.66 -11.61 10.99
CA ASN A 326 23.76 -10.29 10.38
C ASN A 326 24.14 -10.42 8.90
N LYS A 327 23.56 -9.59 8.04
CA LYS A 327 23.90 -9.50 6.62
C LYS A 327 24.47 -8.13 6.33
N THR A 328 25.72 -8.04 5.93
CA THR A 328 26.37 -6.74 5.63
C THR A 328 26.09 -6.23 4.22
N VAL A 329 25.41 -7.03 3.41
CA VAL A 329 24.94 -6.70 2.05
C VAL A 329 23.48 -7.07 1.90
N PRO A 330 22.73 -6.40 1.03
CA PRO A 330 21.36 -6.79 0.68
C PRO A 330 21.27 -8.27 0.28
N THR A 331 20.33 -8.96 0.90
CA THR A 331 20.08 -10.39 0.66
C THR A 331 18.59 -10.59 0.37
N LEU A 332 18.27 -11.33 -0.70
CA LEU A 332 16.90 -11.61 -1.12
C LEU A 332 16.20 -12.55 -0.13
N ILE A 333 14.96 -12.22 0.26
CA ILE A 333 14.08 -13.12 1.00
C ILE A 333 13.43 -14.08 -0.01
N THR A 334 13.74 -15.35 0.07
CA THR A 334 13.21 -16.39 -0.84
C THR A 334 11.93 -17.06 -0.33
N SER A 335 11.53 -16.78 0.90
CA SER A 335 10.35 -17.39 1.56
C SER A 335 9.06 -16.54 1.45
N LEU A 336 9.06 -15.49 0.63
CA LEU A 336 7.89 -14.67 0.33
C LEU A 336 7.38 -15.00 -1.08
N ASP A 337 6.26 -15.74 -1.14
CA ASP A 337 5.64 -16.16 -2.41
C ASP A 337 4.72 -15.07 -3.02
N TYR A 338 4.68 -13.88 -2.43
CA TYR A 338 3.83 -12.78 -2.83
C TYR A 338 4.63 -11.55 -3.24
N ALA A 339 4.24 -10.90 -4.33
CA ALA A 339 4.77 -9.59 -4.69
C ALA A 339 4.43 -8.56 -3.61
N VAL A 340 5.46 -7.99 -3.00
CA VAL A 340 5.35 -6.98 -1.95
C VAL A 340 5.23 -5.59 -2.57
N THR A 341 4.30 -4.78 -2.07
CA THR A 341 4.09 -3.40 -2.51
C THR A 341 4.52 -2.38 -1.46
N GLN A 342 4.57 -2.79 -0.19
CA GLN A 342 5.03 -1.95 0.91
C GLN A 342 5.87 -2.77 1.89
N ILE A 343 6.92 -2.15 2.39
CA ILE A 343 7.74 -2.66 3.50
C ILE A 343 7.90 -1.55 4.53
N THR A 344 7.83 -1.89 5.79
CA THR A 344 8.17 -1.00 6.91
C THR A 344 8.94 -1.79 7.96
N CYS A 345 9.83 -1.11 8.64
CA CYS A 345 10.70 -1.70 9.63
C CYS A 345 10.48 -1.03 10.99
N GLY A 346 10.23 -1.82 12.01
CA GLY A 346 10.32 -1.36 13.39
C GLY A 346 11.76 -1.38 13.90
N TRP A 347 11.97 -1.36 15.20
CA TRP A 347 13.34 -1.38 15.70
C TRP A 347 14.02 -2.72 15.41
N SER A 348 13.33 -3.83 15.66
CA SER A 348 13.83 -5.21 15.50
C SER A 348 12.80 -6.18 14.88
N HIS A 349 11.85 -5.65 14.11
CA HIS A 349 10.89 -6.44 13.34
C HIS A 349 10.64 -5.79 11.98
N SER A 350 10.10 -6.57 11.06
CA SER A 350 9.77 -6.15 9.70
C SER A 350 8.31 -6.49 9.40
N VAL A 351 7.68 -5.66 8.58
CA VAL A 351 6.28 -5.80 8.16
C VAL A 351 6.19 -5.58 6.66
N ALA A 352 5.65 -6.53 5.94
CA ALA A 352 5.43 -6.44 4.50
C ALA A 352 3.95 -6.51 4.15
N LEU A 353 3.54 -5.76 3.14
CA LEU A 353 2.20 -5.78 2.57
C LEU A 353 2.29 -6.24 1.12
N SER A 354 1.58 -7.30 0.79
CA SER A 354 1.47 -7.80 -0.58
C SER A 354 0.49 -6.96 -1.43
N GLY A 355 0.58 -7.08 -2.74
CA GLY A 355 -0.36 -6.44 -3.68
C GLY A 355 -1.81 -6.89 -3.51
N CYS A 356 -2.04 -8.09 -2.99
CA CYS A 356 -3.39 -8.60 -2.68
C CYS A 356 -3.91 -8.19 -1.28
N GLY A 357 -3.16 -7.39 -0.51
CA GLY A 357 -3.59 -6.88 0.79
C GLY A 357 -3.29 -7.79 1.99
N LYS A 358 -2.49 -8.86 1.82
CA LYS A 358 -2.02 -9.70 2.92
C LYS A 358 -0.83 -9.06 3.64
N VAL A 359 -0.81 -9.16 4.98
CA VAL A 359 0.26 -8.63 5.83
C VAL A 359 1.13 -9.76 6.34
N PHE A 360 2.43 -9.60 6.23
CA PHE A 360 3.44 -10.53 6.76
C PHE A 360 4.31 -9.80 7.78
N THR A 361 4.62 -10.46 8.88
CA THR A 361 5.49 -9.92 9.94
C THR A 361 6.53 -10.95 10.36
N TRP A 362 7.72 -10.47 10.72
CA TRP A 362 8.81 -11.31 11.23
C TRP A 362 9.80 -10.48 12.07
N GLY A 363 10.64 -11.17 12.82
CA GLY A 363 11.62 -10.58 13.72
C GLY A 363 11.29 -10.80 15.19
N ASN A 364 11.54 -9.79 16.00
CA ASN A 364 11.25 -9.80 17.43
C ASN A 364 9.73 -9.70 17.68
N GLY A 365 9.18 -10.63 18.48
CA GLY A 365 7.77 -10.69 18.82
C GLY A 365 7.41 -10.12 20.19
N ASP A 366 8.37 -9.57 20.96
CA ASP A 366 8.11 -8.99 22.28
C ASP A 366 6.93 -8.00 22.20
N HIS A 367 6.11 -7.94 23.24
CA HIS A 367 4.87 -7.15 23.31
C HIS A 367 3.79 -7.55 22.29
N GLY A 368 3.98 -8.65 21.54
CA GLY A 368 3.03 -9.10 20.53
C GLY A 368 3.04 -8.31 19.21
N LYS A 369 4.09 -7.49 18.95
CA LYS A 369 4.17 -6.58 17.78
C LYS A 369 4.14 -7.26 16.42
N LEU A 370 4.28 -8.59 16.34
CA LEU A 370 4.11 -9.37 15.12
C LEU A 370 2.63 -9.70 14.80
N GLY A 371 1.71 -9.57 15.77
CA GLY A 371 0.28 -9.79 15.52
C GLY A 371 -0.15 -11.26 15.43
N HIS A 372 0.63 -12.20 15.97
CA HIS A 372 0.38 -13.65 15.87
C HIS A 372 -0.28 -14.26 17.14
N GLY A 373 -0.77 -13.44 18.07
CA GLY A 373 -1.40 -13.89 19.32
C GLY A 373 -0.40 -14.30 20.41
N ASN A 374 0.89 -14.04 20.22
CA ASN A 374 1.96 -14.35 21.17
C ASN A 374 3.16 -13.40 21.02
N SER A 375 4.17 -13.56 21.88
CA SER A 375 5.41 -12.76 21.86
C SER A 375 6.62 -13.52 21.29
N SER A 376 6.40 -14.57 20.53
CA SER A 376 7.47 -15.39 19.97
C SER A 376 8.20 -14.68 18.83
N LYS A 377 9.52 -14.89 18.75
CA LYS A 377 10.35 -14.43 17.61
C LYS A 377 10.08 -15.31 16.40
N VAL A 378 9.98 -14.70 15.23
CA VAL A 378 9.73 -15.37 13.95
C VAL A 378 10.84 -14.97 12.97
N ALA A 379 11.61 -15.94 12.47
CA ALA A 379 12.78 -15.67 11.63
C ALA A 379 12.49 -15.67 10.11
N THR A 380 11.28 -16.00 9.71
CA THR A 380 10.79 -15.96 8.32
C THR A 380 9.49 -15.17 8.24
N PRO A 381 9.18 -14.52 7.11
CA PRO A 381 7.89 -13.88 6.93
C PRO A 381 6.72 -14.81 7.23
N LYS A 382 5.83 -14.39 8.14
CA LYS A 382 4.63 -15.12 8.51
C LYS A 382 3.40 -14.24 8.36
N GLN A 383 2.35 -14.75 7.72
CA GLN A 383 1.10 -14.01 7.52
C GLN A 383 0.42 -13.71 8.87
N VAL A 384 -0.14 -12.50 8.99
CA VAL A 384 -0.96 -12.10 10.15
C VAL A 384 -2.39 -12.59 9.91
N GLU A 385 -2.69 -13.79 10.41
CA GLU A 385 -3.96 -14.48 10.14
C GLU A 385 -5.19 -13.69 10.62
N ALA A 386 -5.05 -12.93 11.70
CA ALA A 386 -6.13 -12.07 12.20
C ALA A 386 -6.58 -11.00 11.20
N LEU A 387 -5.76 -10.68 10.20
CA LEU A 387 -6.09 -9.74 9.11
C LEU A 387 -6.33 -10.45 7.78
N ALA A 388 -6.30 -11.77 7.70
CA ALA A 388 -6.39 -12.51 6.44
C ALA A 388 -7.70 -12.28 5.68
N HIS A 389 -8.80 -12.02 6.42
CA HIS A 389 -10.13 -11.71 5.88
C HIS A 389 -10.34 -10.23 5.51
N LEU A 390 -9.33 -9.37 5.74
CA LEU A 390 -9.37 -7.95 5.46
C LEU A 390 -8.38 -7.60 4.36
N ARG A 391 -8.75 -6.67 3.50
CA ARG A 391 -7.82 -6.08 2.55
C ARG A 391 -7.06 -4.94 3.23
N VAL A 392 -5.82 -5.17 3.59
CA VAL A 392 -4.94 -4.11 4.08
C VAL A 392 -4.43 -3.27 2.91
N VAL A 393 -4.48 -1.95 3.04
CA VAL A 393 -4.06 -1.00 2.01
C VAL A 393 -2.82 -0.22 2.42
N LYS A 394 -2.51 -0.17 3.72
CA LYS A 394 -1.33 0.52 4.25
C LYS A 394 -0.86 -0.10 5.55
N ILE A 395 0.45 -0.09 5.74
CA ILE A 395 1.12 -0.55 6.98
C ILE A 395 2.05 0.54 7.50
N ALA A 396 2.23 0.56 8.81
CA ALA A 396 3.23 1.38 9.50
C ALA A 396 3.79 0.62 10.69
N SER A 397 5.07 0.77 10.94
CA SER A 397 5.72 0.28 12.16
C SER A 397 6.87 1.20 12.55
N TYR A 398 7.15 1.23 13.81
CA TYR A 398 8.32 1.86 14.39
C TYR A 398 8.63 1.08 15.68
N ASN A 399 9.62 1.38 16.42
CA ASN A 399 10.00 0.78 17.70
C ASN A 399 9.30 -0.58 18.03
N GLU A 400 8.22 -0.59 18.85
CA GLU A 400 7.62 -1.79 19.42
C GLU A 400 6.12 -1.95 19.09
N HIS A 401 5.59 -1.22 18.12
CA HIS A 401 4.19 -1.39 17.68
C HIS A 401 4.05 -1.32 16.16
N THR A 402 2.95 -1.87 15.70
CA THR A 402 2.58 -1.96 14.29
C THR A 402 1.14 -1.48 14.11
N ALA A 403 0.86 -0.87 12.97
CA ALA A 403 -0.48 -0.45 12.62
C ALA A 403 -0.77 -0.68 11.12
N ALA A 404 -2.05 -0.82 10.81
CA ALA A 404 -2.52 -1.05 9.45
C ALA A 404 -3.81 -0.27 9.16
N LEU A 405 -3.97 0.13 7.91
CA LEU A 405 -5.24 0.59 7.37
C LEU A 405 -5.84 -0.52 6.51
N THR A 406 -7.11 -0.82 6.73
CA THR A 406 -7.85 -1.79 5.93
C THR A 406 -8.91 -1.08 5.11
N ALA A 407 -9.16 -1.54 3.90
CA ALA A 407 -10.36 -1.16 3.17
C ALA A 407 -11.58 -1.56 4.01
N GLY A 408 -12.51 -0.65 4.25
CA GLY A 408 -13.64 -0.87 5.16
C GLY A 408 -14.48 -2.06 4.71
N VAL A 409 -14.71 -2.98 5.63
CA VAL A 409 -15.86 -3.87 5.54
C VAL A 409 -17.05 -3.02 5.96
N GLY A 410 -17.84 -2.54 4.99
CA GLY A 410 -19.11 -1.89 5.28
C GLY A 410 -19.91 -2.81 6.21
N GLY A 411 -20.18 -2.34 7.44
CA GLY A 411 -21.01 -3.09 8.38
C GLY A 411 -22.40 -3.28 7.78
N SER A 412 -22.63 -4.47 7.28
CA SER A 412 -23.96 -5.02 7.11
C SER A 412 -23.90 -6.50 7.49
N GLN A 413 -24.71 -6.86 8.45
CA GLN A 413 -25.22 -8.22 8.57
C GLN A 413 -25.92 -8.53 7.23
N GLY A 414 -25.32 -9.38 6.38
CA GLY A 414 -25.83 -9.74 5.07
C GLY A 414 -24.87 -9.27 3.97
N GLY A 415 -24.10 -10.22 3.44
CA GLY A 415 -22.98 -10.01 2.53
C GLY A 415 -23.28 -9.12 1.32
N GLU A 416 -22.53 -8.05 1.22
CA GLU A 416 -22.16 -7.43 -0.04
C GLU A 416 -20.68 -7.03 0.09
N TYR A 417 -19.83 -7.62 -0.77
CA TYR A 417 -18.41 -7.31 -0.85
C TYR A 417 -18.25 -5.89 -1.39
N ALA A 418 -17.84 -4.94 -0.50
CA ALA A 418 -17.60 -3.55 -0.89
C ALA A 418 -16.38 -3.48 -1.83
N THR A 419 -16.63 -2.98 -3.01
CA THR A 419 -15.70 -2.73 -4.11
C THR A 419 -14.64 -1.69 -3.78
N VAL A 420 -13.43 -1.88 -4.31
CA VAL A 420 -12.32 -0.91 -4.43
C VAL A 420 -12.84 0.43 -4.95
N SER A 421 -12.20 1.52 -4.54
CA SER A 421 -12.59 2.88 -4.94
C SER A 421 -13.00 2.92 -6.42
N THR A 422 -14.25 3.25 -6.66
CA THR A 422 -14.92 3.18 -7.95
C THR A 422 -14.24 3.96 -9.07
N GLU A 423 -13.35 4.90 -8.73
CA GLU A 423 -12.67 5.76 -9.70
C GLU A 423 -11.50 5.05 -10.40
N TYR A 424 -10.64 4.32 -9.68
CA TYR A 424 -9.58 3.53 -10.33
C TYR A 424 -10.12 2.28 -11.01
N ALA A 425 -11.08 1.59 -10.39
CA ALA A 425 -11.71 0.43 -11.00
C ALA A 425 -12.43 0.79 -12.30
N SER A 426 -13.11 1.95 -12.36
CA SER A 426 -13.77 2.44 -13.59
C SER A 426 -12.76 2.82 -14.69
N GLN A 427 -11.61 3.37 -14.33
CA GLN A 427 -10.54 3.68 -15.29
C GLN A 427 -9.93 2.39 -15.88
N PHE A 428 -9.67 1.39 -15.03
CA PHE A 428 -9.17 0.09 -15.51
C PHE A 428 -10.24 -0.74 -16.22
N LYS A 429 -11.52 -0.57 -15.91
CA LYS A 429 -12.61 -1.23 -16.63
C LYS A 429 -12.66 -0.80 -18.10
N GLY A 430 -12.32 0.47 -18.38
CA GLY A 430 -12.30 1.02 -19.74
C GLY A 430 -11.18 0.47 -20.64
N ILE A 431 -10.20 -0.27 -20.09
CA ILE A 431 -9.11 -0.86 -20.88
C ILE A 431 -9.16 -2.41 -20.91
N VAL A 432 -10.18 -3.01 -20.31
CA VAL A 432 -10.37 -4.47 -20.37
C VAL A 432 -10.82 -4.87 -21.77
N GLY A 433 -10.02 -5.67 -22.46
CA GLY A 433 -10.33 -6.13 -23.81
C GLY A 433 -10.04 -5.12 -24.93
N GLU A 434 -9.58 -3.91 -24.61
CA GLU A 434 -9.20 -2.90 -25.59
C GLU A 434 -7.83 -3.19 -26.20
N GLU A 435 -7.67 -2.93 -27.48
CA GLU A 435 -6.42 -3.17 -28.21
C GLU A 435 -5.32 -2.17 -27.85
N ASP A 436 -5.72 -0.94 -27.49
CA ASP A 436 -4.81 0.14 -27.17
C ASP A 436 -3.88 -0.21 -26.00
N PHE A 437 -2.56 -0.09 -26.22
CA PHE A 437 -1.48 -0.41 -25.27
C PHE A 437 -1.40 -1.88 -24.83
N SER A 438 -2.22 -2.79 -25.40
CA SER A 438 -2.14 -4.22 -25.10
C SER A 438 -0.82 -4.83 -25.60
N ASP A 439 -0.25 -5.72 -24.82
CA ASP A 439 0.99 -6.46 -25.14
C ASP A 439 0.78 -7.98 -25.20
N VAL A 440 -0.47 -8.44 -24.97
CA VAL A 440 -0.91 -9.82 -25.13
C VAL A 440 -2.36 -9.89 -25.59
N THR A 441 -2.68 -10.88 -26.44
CA THR A 441 -4.05 -11.17 -26.92
C THR A 441 -4.38 -12.62 -26.62
N PHE A 442 -5.47 -12.86 -25.91
CA PHE A 442 -6.00 -14.21 -25.69
C PHE A 442 -7.05 -14.54 -26.74
N MET A 443 -6.85 -15.64 -27.47
CA MET A 443 -7.83 -16.17 -28.41
C MET A 443 -8.74 -17.17 -27.71
N VAL A 444 -9.95 -16.75 -27.38
CA VAL A 444 -10.93 -17.53 -26.62
C VAL A 444 -12.15 -17.82 -27.48
N GLY A 445 -12.41 -19.07 -27.79
CA GLY A 445 -13.49 -19.46 -28.71
C GLY A 445 -13.39 -18.78 -30.07
N GLY A 446 -12.16 -18.52 -30.57
CA GLY A 446 -11.90 -17.84 -31.84
C GLY A 446 -12.10 -16.32 -31.82
N ARG A 447 -12.38 -15.70 -30.67
CA ARG A 447 -12.53 -14.24 -30.49
C ARG A 447 -11.37 -13.69 -29.66
N PRO A 448 -10.80 -12.52 -30.01
CA PRO A 448 -9.70 -11.92 -29.27
C PRO A 448 -10.17 -11.23 -27.98
N ILE A 449 -9.34 -11.31 -26.94
CA ILE A 449 -9.40 -10.48 -25.71
C ILE A 449 -8.02 -9.88 -25.52
N HIS A 450 -7.92 -8.56 -25.67
CA HIS A 450 -6.67 -7.84 -25.51
C HIS A 450 -6.38 -7.55 -24.04
N ALA A 451 -5.13 -7.67 -23.62
CA ALA A 451 -4.77 -7.53 -22.23
C ALA A 451 -3.30 -7.01 -22.04
N HIS A 452 -2.92 -6.76 -20.80
CA HIS A 452 -1.64 -6.19 -20.42
C HIS A 452 -0.89 -7.15 -19.50
N LYS A 453 0.22 -7.72 -19.97
CA LYS A 453 1.06 -8.70 -19.23
C LYS A 453 1.40 -8.19 -17.82
N ALA A 454 1.75 -6.91 -17.68
CA ALA A 454 2.11 -6.32 -16.40
C ALA A 454 0.96 -6.39 -15.39
N ILE A 455 -0.28 -6.07 -15.80
CA ILE A 455 -1.46 -6.13 -14.92
C ILE A 455 -1.74 -7.57 -14.52
N LEU A 456 -1.78 -8.48 -15.49
CA LEU A 456 -2.09 -9.89 -15.26
C LEU A 456 -1.02 -10.57 -14.38
N ALA A 457 0.26 -10.31 -14.62
CA ALA A 457 1.36 -10.86 -13.83
C ALA A 457 1.36 -10.33 -12.39
N CYS A 458 0.94 -9.10 -12.16
CA CYS A 458 0.79 -8.53 -10.82
C CYS A 458 -0.39 -9.13 -10.05
N ARG A 459 -1.44 -9.55 -10.75
CA ARG A 459 -2.74 -9.94 -10.18
C ARG A 459 -2.95 -11.45 -10.06
N CYS A 460 -2.20 -12.24 -10.84
CA CYS A 460 -2.38 -13.69 -10.93
C CYS A 460 -1.02 -14.40 -11.05
N PRO A 461 -0.67 -15.25 -10.07
CA PRO A 461 0.58 -16.02 -10.10
C PRO A 461 0.71 -16.93 -11.33
N HIS A 462 -0.41 -17.47 -11.83
CA HIS A 462 -0.43 -18.31 -13.04
C HIS A 462 0.04 -17.51 -14.27
N PHE A 463 -0.50 -16.30 -14.50
CA PHE A 463 -0.07 -15.44 -15.59
C PHE A 463 1.36 -14.93 -15.40
N ARG A 464 1.76 -14.65 -14.16
CA ARG A 464 3.16 -14.33 -13.87
C ARG A 464 4.08 -15.46 -14.30
N ALA A 465 3.81 -16.69 -13.88
CA ALA A 465 4.61 -17.86 -14.27
C ALA A 465 4.61 -18.06 -15.79
N MET A 466 3.47 -17.94 -16.44
CA MET A 466 3.31 -18.03 -17.90
C MET A 466 4.23 -17.03 -18.63
N PHE A 467 4.26 -15.76 -18.22
CA PHE A 467 5.01 -14.71 -18.91
C PHE A 467 6.51 -14.67 -18.55
N THR A 468 6.93 -15.30 -17.44
CA THR A 468 8.35 -15.30 -17.00
C THR A 468 9.07 -16.63 -17.17
N SER A 469 8.36 -17.70 -17.53
CA SER A 469 8.91 -19.07 -17.61
C SER A 469 9.88 -19.32 -18.76
N GLY A 470 10.01 -18.39 -19.71
CA GLY A 470 10.78 -18.62 -20.96
C GLY A 470 10.11 -19.62 -21.92
N MET A 471 8.90 -20.05 -21.65
CA MET A 471 8.08 -20.86 -22.56
C MET A 471 7.53 -20.01 -23.71
N ARG A 472 6.88 -20.67 -24.66
CA ARG A 472 6.35 -20.07 -25.90
C ARG A 472 5.46 -18.85 -25.61
N GLU A 473 4.61 -18.94 -24.59
CA GLU A 473 3.65 -17.90 -24.17
C GLU A 473 4.33 -16.63 -23.60
N SER A 474 5.59 -16.75 -23.16
CA SER A 474 6.34 -15.59 -22.67
C SER A 474 6.74 -14.63 -23.80
N VAL A 475 6.92 -15.15 -25.02
CA VAL A 475 7.39 -14.41 -26.21
C VAL A 475 6.26 -14.09 -27.18
N GLU A 476 5.26 -14.96 -27.30
CA GLU A 476 4.14 -14.78 -28.21
C GLU A 476 3.20 -13.67 -27.74
N ARG A 477 2.65 -12.94 -28.70
CA ARG A 477 1.60 -11.96 -28.46
C ARG A 477 0.21 -12.55 -28.44
N GLU A 478 0.00 -13.67 -29.12
CA GLU A 478 -1.29 -14.38 -29.16
C GLU A 478 -1.20 -15.71 -28.39
N ILE A 479 -2.11 -15.89 -27.45
CA ILE A 479 -2.22 -17.09 -26.61
C ILE A 479 -3.62 -17.69 -26.80
N VAL A 480 -3.68 -18.94 -27.25
CA VAL A 480 -4.97 -19.64 -27.42
C VAL A 480 -5.38 -20.23 -26.07
N VAL A 481 -6.60 -19.89 -25.65
CA VAL A 481 -7.25 -20.46 -24.45
C VAL A 481 -8.27 -21.49 -24.90
N PRO A 482 -7.98 -22.80 -24.73
CA PRO A 482 -8.94 -23.85 -25.10
C PRO A 482 -10.08 -23.96 -24.07
N ASP A 483 -11.18 -24.57 -24.50
CA ASP A 483 -12.26 -25.08 -23.64
C ASP A 483 -12.85 -24.07 -22.61
N THR A 484 -12.78 -22.77 -22.93
CA THR A 484 -13.32 -21.71 -22.08
C THR A 484 -14.25 -20.82 -22.90
N ASP A 485 -15.39 -20.47 -22.33
CA ASP A 485 -16.30 -19.50 -22.95
C ASP A 485 -15.70 -18.09 -22.90
N HIS A 486 -15.89 -17.33 -24.00
CA HIS A 486 -15.34 -15.99 -24.12
C HIS A 486 -15.85 -15.03 -23.03
N SER A 487 -17.14 -15.13 -22.67
CA SER A 487 -17.74 -14.26 -21.65
C SER A 487 -17.22 -14.58 -20.25
N VAL A 488 -16.96 -15.85 -19.96
CA VAL A 488 -16.39 -16.31 -18.69
C VAL A 488 -14.95 -15.85 -18.56
N PHE A 489 -14.14 -15.97 -19.63
CA PHE A 489 -12.76 -15.49 -19.59
C PHE A 489 -12.68 -13.97 -19.52
N LEU A 490 -13.58 -13.25 -20.19
CA LEU A 490 -13.67 -11.80 -20.10
C LEU A 490 -14.02 -11.35 -18.66
N ALA A 491 -14.91 -12.06 -17.97
CA ALA A 491 -15.23 -11.80 -16.57
C ALA A 491 -14.03 -12.05 -15.63
N LEU A 492 -13.19 -13.08 -15.93
CA LEU A 492 -11.92 -13.26 -15.23
C LEU A 492 -11.01 -12.05 -15.45
N MET A 493 -10.88 -11.56 -16.70
CA MET A 493 -10.07 -10.36 -17.00
C MET A 493 -10.64 -9.15 -16.27
N GLU A 494 -11.95 -8.90 -16.34
CA GLU A 494 -12.59 -7.80 -15.61
C GLU A 494 -12.24 -7.85 -14.12
N PHE A 495 -12.32 -9.03 -13.50
CA PHE A 495 -11.91 -9.20 -12.11
C PHE A 495 -10.44 -8.89 -11.87
N LEU A 496 -9.53 -9.36 -12.70
CA LEU A 496 -8.09 -9.10 -12.55
C LEU A 496 -7.74 -7.62 -12.68
N TYR A 497 -8.50 -6.86 -13.45
CA TYR A 497 -8.29 -5.42 -13.61
C TYR A 497 -8.98 -4.58 -12.54
N THR A 498 -10.20 -4.97 -12.13
CA THR A 498 -11.08 -4.13 -11.30
C THR A 498 -11.31 -4.66 -9.89
N ASP A 499 -10.93 -5.92 -9.61
CA ASP A 499 -11.21 -6.64 -8.36
C ASP A 499 -12.72 -6.88 -8.12
N SER A 500 -13.55 -6.70 -9.16
CA SER A 500 -15.01 -6.85 -9.12
C SER A 500 -15.54 -7.48 -10.41
N VAL A 501 -16.69 -8.13 -10.32
CA VAL A 501 -17.47 -8.63 -11.48
C VAL A 501 -18.89 -8.19 -11.26
N GLU A 502 -19.48 -7.45 -12.21
CA GLU A 502 -20.83 -6.93 -12.12
C GLU A 502 -21.82 -7.78 -12.91
N GLY A 503 -23.04 -7.94 -12.39
CA GLY A 503 -24.15 -8.60 -13.13
C GLY A 503 -23.96 -10.10 -13.37
N LEU A 504 -23.10 -10.77 -12.61
CA LEU A 504 -22.81 -12.19 -12.78
C LEU A 504 -24.03 -13.05 -12.42
N GLN A 505 -24.54 -13.81 -13.39
CA GLN A 505 -25.63 -14.75 -13.17
C GLN A 505 -25.13 -16.04 -12.51
N PRO A 506 -25.96 -16.76 -11.73
CA PRO A 506 -25.55 -17.97 -11.01
C PRO A 506 -24.93 -19.05 -11.90
N ASP A 507 -25.46 -19.26 -13.09
CA ASP A 507 -24.93 -20.22 -14.07
C ASP A 507 -23.51 -19.86 -14.50
N MET A 508 -23.29 -18.59 -14.86
CA MET A 508 -21.97 -18.09 -15.24
C MET A 508 -21.01 -18.08 -14.04
N ALA A 509 -21.51 -17.91 -12.81
CA ALA A 509 -20.70 -17.98 -11.60
C ALA A 509 -20.11 -19.38 -11.39
N VAL A 510 -20.83 -20.45 -11.77
CA VAL A 510 -20.30 -21.83 -11.70
C VAL A 510 -19.14 -22.01 -12.67
N ASP A 511 -19.30 -21.57 -13.91
CA ASP A 511 -18.24 -21.69 -14.94
C ASP A 511 -17.02 -20.83 -14.58
N LEU A 512 -17.25 -19.61 -14.10
CA LEU A 512 -16.21 -18.69 -13.67
C LEU A 512 -15.46 -19.20 -12.43
N HIS A 513 -16.12 -19.89 -11.51
CA HIS A 513 -15.48 -20.55 -10.38
C HIS A 513 -14.47 -21.62 -10.84
N GLY A 514 -14.83 -22.42 -11.85
CA GLY A 514 -13.93 -23.40 -12.44
C GLY A 514 -12.69 -22.75 -13.06
N VAL A 515 -12.90 -21.70 -13.86
CA VAL A 515 -11.81 -20.90 -14.46
C VAL A 515 -10.94 -20.22 -13.38
N ALA A 516 -11.56 -19.62 -12.37
CA ALA A 516 -10.85 -19.01 -11.25
C ALA A 516 -10.00 -20.04 -10.47
N SER A 517 -10.50 -21.27 -10.33
CA SER A 517 -9.76 -22.37 -9.71
C SER A 517 -8.53 -22.76 -10.53
N PHE A 518 -8.67 -22.86 -11.86
CA PHE A 518 -7.56 -23.18 -12.78
C PHE A 518 -6.45 -22.13 -12.73
N TYR A 519 -6.81 -20.84 -12.72
CA TYR A 519 -5.85 -19.73 -12.65
C TYR A 519 -5.38 -19.38 -11.23
N GLY A 520 -5.88 -20.06 -10.19
CA GLY A 520 -5.48 -19.82 -8.79
C GLY A 520 -5.95 -18.48 -8.24
N VAL A 521 -7.15 -18.03 -8.62
CA VAL A 521 -7.75 -16.76 -8.19
C VAL A 521 -8.80 -17.01 -7.11
N ASP A 522 -8.34 -17.36 -5.89
CA ASP A 522 -9.21 -17.80 -4.78
C ASP A 522 -10.31 -16.80 -4.42
N LYS A 523 -9.99 -15.50 -4.40
CA LYS A 523 -10.98 -14.45 -4.12
C LYS A 523 -12.15 -14.45 -5.10
N LEU A 524 -11.91 -14.74 -6.37
CA LEU A 524 -12.96 -14.84 -7.38
C LEU A 524 -13.82 -16.10 -7.17
N LYS A 525 -13.21 -17.20 -6.73
CA LYS A 525 -13.94 -18.41 -6.33
C LYS A 525 -14.92 -18.12 -5.19
N ASP A 526 -14.43 -17.44 -4.14
CA ASP A 526 -15.26 -17.06 -2.98
C ASP A 526 -16.46 -16.19 -3.41
N ILE A 527 -16.25 -15.26 -4.33
CA ILE A 527 -17.31 -14.40 -4.90
C ILE A 527 -18.33 -15.26 -5.67
N CYS A 528 -17.86 -16.15 -6.54
CA CYS A 528 -18.74 -17.05 -7.29
C CYS A 528 -19.57 -17.94 -6.37
N ALA A 529 -18.95 -18.51 -5.32
CA ALA A 529 -19.65 -19.34 -4.33
C ALA A 529 -20.71 -18.53 -3.55
N ALA A 530 -20.39 -17.30 -3.18
CA ALA A 530 -21.35 -16.42 -2.51
C ALA A 530 -22.55 -16.07 -3.40
N ILE A 531 -22.34 -15.83 -4.70
CA ILE A 531 -23.41 -15.56 -5.66
C ILE A 531 -24.31 -16.77 -5.81
N VAL A 532 -23.74 -17.96 -6.04
CA VAL A 532 -24.52 -19.20 -6.16
C VAL A 532 -25.34 -19.44 -4.89
N LYS A 533 -24.73 -19.30 -3.71
CA LYS A 533 -25.42 -19.48 -2.41
C LYS A 533 -26.57 -18.48 -2.19
N LYS A 534 -26.44 -17.26 -2.69
CA LYS A 534 -27.44 -16.19 -2.53
C LYS A 534 -28.59 -16.33 -3.53
N GLU A 535 -28.29 -16.70 -4.76
CA GLU A 535 -29.23 -16.67 -5.89
C GLU A 535 -29.81 -18.06 -6.23
N ILE A 536 -29.43 -19.12 -5.48
CA ILE A 536 -29.96 -20.46 -5.67
C ILE A 536 -31.43 -20.52 -5.21
N ASP A 537 -32.30 -21.01 -6.09
CA ASP A 537 -33.71 -21.17 -5.85
C ASP A 537 -34.24 -22.54 -6.34
N ALA A 538 -35.54 -22.78 -6.19
CA ALA A 538 -36.14 -24.08 -6.59
C ALA A 538 -36.15 -24.32 -8.09
N GLU A 539 -36.08 -23.28 -8.91
CA GLU A 539 -36.12 -23.37 -10.36
C GLU A 539 -34.73 -23.66 -10.93
N ASN A 540 -33.69 -23.04 -10.39
CA ASN A 540 -32.31 -23.12 -10.90
C ASN A 540 -31.44 -24.18 -10.20
N ALA A 541 -31.79 -24.64 -8.97
CA ALA A 541 -30.94 -25.50 -8.13
C ALA A 541 -30.51 -26.80 -8.83
N ALA A 542 -31.40 -27.46 -9.58
CA ALA A 542 -31.05 -28.69 -10.30
C ALA A 542 -30.06 -28.41 -11.45
N GLY A 543 -30.26 -27.32 -12.19
CA GLY A 543 -29.34 -26.89 -13.25
C GLY A 543 -27.96 -26.52 -12.71
N LEU A 544 -27.89 -25.75 -11.59
CA LEU A 544 -26.65 -25.40 -10.94
C LEU A 544 -25.91 -26.63 -10.39
N LEU A 545 -26.64 -27.61 -9.83
CA LEU A 545 -26.06 -28.86 -9.35
C LEU A 545 -25.40 -29.66 -10.48
N GLN A 546 -26.12 -29.82 -11.64
CA GLN A 546 -25.58 -30.52 -12.78
C GLN A 546 -24.33 -29.80 -13.32
N ARG A 547 -24.42 -28.47 -13.51
CA ARG A 547 -23.32 -27.66 -14.02
C ARG A 547 -22.09 -27.68 -13.10
N ALA A 548 -22.27 -27.61 -11.77
CA ALA A 548 -21.18 -27.72 -10.79
C ALA A 548 -20.54 -29.12 -10.79
N HIS A 549 -21.33 -30.17 -11.04
CA HIS A 549 -20.83 -31.53 -11.21
C HIS A 549 -19.97 -31.66 -12.49
N ASP A 550 -20.46 -31.16 -13.62
CA ASP A 550 -19.78 -31.22 -14.90
C ASP A 550 -18.49 -30.38 -14.92
N ALA A 551 -18.49 -29.24 -14.23
CA ALA A 551 -17.33 -28.37 -14.04
C ALA A 551 -16.33 -28.88 -12.97
N LEU A 552 -16.59 -30.04 -12.33
CA LEU A 552 -15.78 -30.63 -11.25
C LEU A 552 -15.59 -29.68 -10.05
N CYS A 553 -16.53 -28.78 -9.79
CA CYS A 553 -16.51 -27.82 -8.69
C CYS A 553 -17.14 -28.43 -7.44
N SER A 554 -16.35 -29.12 -6.62
CA SER A 554 -16.83 -29.84 -5.43
C SER A 554 -17.56 -28.92 -4.45
N GLU A 555 -17.06 -27.73 -4.19
CA GLU A 555 -17.63 -26.74 -3.27
C GLU A 555 -19.03 -26.29 -3.70
N LEU A 556 -19.20 -25.90 -4.98
CA LEU A 556 -20.50 -25.47 -5.51
C LEU A 556 -21.48 -26.64 -5.64
N LYS A 557 -20.97 -27.85 -5.95
CA LYS A 557 -21.76 -29.07 -5.95
C LYS A 557 -22.35 -29.34 -4.55
N GLU A 558 -21.56 -29.19 -3.50
CA GLU A 558 -22.04 -29.37 -2.13
C GLU A 558 -23.13 -28.35 -1.76
N ILE A 559 -22.93 -27.07 -2.08
CA ILE A 559 -23.92 -26.00 -1.86
C ILE A 559 -25.24 -26.31 -2.59
N ALA A 560 -25.17 -26.65 -3.86
CA ALA A 560 -26.36 -26.96 -4.64
C ALA A 560 -27.04 -28.27 -4.20
N MET A 561 -26.26 -29.29 -3.83
CA MET A 561 -26.75 -30.56 -3.31
C MET A 561 -27.52 -30.38 -1.99
N GLU A 562 -26.96 -29.62 -1.05
CA GLU A 562 -27.62 -29.31 0.24
C GLU A 562 -28.97 -28.61 0.02
N TYR A 563 -29.02 -27.65 -0.91
CA TYR A 563 -30.27 -26.97 -1.26
C TYR A 563 -31.29 -27.93 -1.87
N VAL A 564 -30.90 -28.73 -2.88
CA VAL A 564 -31.76 -29.71 -3.53
C VAL A 564 -32.33 -30.73 -2.57
N ILE A 565 -31.50 -31.26 -1.64
CA ILE A 565 -31.95 -32.21 -0.63
C ILE A 565 -32.95 -31.54 0.35
N SER A 566 -32.63 -30.35 0.84
CA SER A 566 -33.45 -29.62 1.82
C SER A 566 -34.80 -29.16 1.26
N LYS A 567 -34.91 -28.93 -0.03
CA LYS A 567 -36.11 -28.43 -0.73
C LYS A 567 -36.63 -29.38 -1.79
N PHE A 568 -36.33 -30.68 -1.71
CA PHE A 568 -36.57 -31.65 -2.77
C PHE A 568 -38.05 -31.73 -3.21
N ASP A 569 -39.01 -31.61 -2.29
CA ASP A 569 -40.46 -31.67 -2.62
C ASP A 569 -40.92 -30.49 -3.50
N ILE A 570 -40.16 -29.42 -3.51
CA ILE A 570 -40.42 -28.26 -4.38
C ILE A 570 -39.63 -28.42 -5.68
N VAL A 571 -38.32 -28.66 -5.58
CA VAL A 571 -37.39 -28.79 -6.72
C VAL A 571 -37.81 -29.96 -7.64
N SER A 572 -38.29 -31.07 -7.07
CA SER A 572 -38.72 -32.25 -7.86
C SER A 572 -39.94 -32.04 -8.73
N LYS A 573 -40.70 -30.96 -8.54
CA LYS A 573 -41.82 -30.57 -9.37
C LYS A 573 -41.41 -29.75 -10.60
N GLY A 574 -40.19 -29.24 -10.60
CA GLY A 574 -39.61 -28.48 -11.70
C GLY A 574 -39.02 -29.38 -12.79
N GLU A 575 -38.96 -28.89 -14.02
CA GLU A 575 -38.40 -29.64 -15.16
C GLU A 575 -36.91 -29.93 -15.05
N GLY A 576 -36.17 -29.17 -14.19
CA GLY A 576 -34.71 -29.25 -14.04
C GLY A 576 -34.21 -30.60 -13.51
N VAL A 577 -34.99 -31.30 -12.66
CA VAL A 577 -34.59 -32.60 -12.09
C VAL A 577 -34.52 -33.71 -13.14
N SER A 578 -35.33 -33.64 -14.20
CA SER A 578 -35.29 -34.61 -15.30
C SER A 578 -33.98 -34.56 -16.09
N ASN A 579 -33.24 -33.46 -16.00
CA ASN A 579 -31.98 -33.22 -16.71
C ASN A 579 -30.74 -33.59 -15.87
N LEU A 580 -30.93 -34.03 -14.63
CA LEU A 580 -29.80 -34.46 -13.78
C LEU A 580 -29.24 -35.80 -14.28
N SER A 581 -27.92 -35.94 -14.20
CA SER A 581 -27.23 -37.19 -14.48
C SER A 581 -27.70 -38.30 -13.53
N HIS A 582 -27.70 -39.54 -14.03
CA HIS A 582 -28.07 -40.70 -13.21
C HIS A 582 -27.28 -40.81 -11.91
N GLN A 583 -26.01 -40.42 -11.94
CA GLN A 583 -25.13 -40.38 -10.76
C GLN A 583 -25.64 -39.41 -9.70
N LEU A 584 -25.99 -38.17 -10.09
CA LEU A 584 -26.50 -37.15 -9.15
C LEU A 584 -27.85 -37.55 -8.57
N LEU A 585 -28.73 -38.18 -9.38
CA LEU A 585 -30.00 -38.69 -8.88
C LEU A 585 -29.80 -39.78 -7.79
N LEU A 586 -28.84 -40.68 -7.97
CA LEU A 586 -28.50 -41.69 -6.98
C LEU A 586 -27.90 -41.03 -5.71
N GLU A 587 -27.03 -40.04 -5.86
CA GLU A 587 -26.48 -39.30 -4.73
C GLU A 587 -27.60 -38.59 -3.93
N ILE A 588 -28.51 -37.91 -4.59
CA ILE A 588 -29.68 -37.25 -3.96
C ILE A 588 -30.55 -38.28 -3.20
N LEU A 589 -30.87 -39.41 -3.84
CA LEU A 589 -31.71 -40.45 -3.25
C LEU A 589 -31.03 -41.14 -2.02
N SER A 590 -29.72 -41.30 -2.07
CA SER A 590 -28.95 -41.89 -0.98
C SER A 590 -28.73 -40.96 0.22
N ALA A 591 -28.76 -39.65 -0.03
CA ALA A 591 -28.54 -38.61 0.98
C ALA A 591 -29.85 -38.13 1.65
N ARG A 592 -31.02 -38.61 1.18
CA ARG A 592 -32.29 -38.30 1.83
C ARG A 592 -32.48 -39.18 3.08
N PRO A 593 -32.93 -38.58 4.20
CA PRO A 593 -33.20 -39.31 5.43
C PRO A 593 -34.37 -40.29 5.30
#